data_79eaaceed4215ee2703a790bc0e3d91a
#
_entry.id   79eaaceed4215ee2703a790bc0e3d91a
#
_cell.length_a   1.000
_cell.length_b   1.000
_cell.length_c   1.000
_cell.angle_alpha   90.00
_cell.angle_beta   90.00
_cell.angle_gamma   90.00
#
_symmetry.space_group_name_H-M   'P 1'
#
loop_
_entity.id
_entity.type
_entity.pdbx_description
1 polymer ?
#
loop_
_entity_poly.entity_id
_entity_poly.type
_entity_poly.pdbx_seq_one_letter_code
_entity_poly.pdbx_strand_id
1 'polypeptide(L)'
;MYFEHNTQLGPPYQILLDTNFINFSIQHKLDIFKSLMDCLLAKAIPCITDCVVAELEKMGHRFRLALRLTKDPRFRRLTCNHKGTYADDCLVDRVKQHRCYMVGTNDKDLKRRLRKVPGVPLISVANHKYAVERISEDLAGL
;
A
#
# COMPACT_ATOMS: atom_id res chain seq x y z
N MET A 1 14.41 -21.00 -11.73
CA MET A 1 13.97 -20.55 -11.33
C MET A 1 13.67 -20.21 -10.39
N TYR A 2 13.55 -19.87 -10.00
CA TYR A 2 13.22 -19.47 -9.31
C TYR A 2 13.27 -18.38 -8.62
N PHE A 3 13.63 -17.89 -8.27
CA PHE A 3 13.81 -16.77 -7.44
C PHE A 3 13.29 -15.52 -8.05
N GLU A 4 13.10 -15.57 -9.20
CA GLU A 4 12.38 -14.59 -9.94
C GLU A 4 10.99 -14.39 -9.43
N HIS A 5 10.47 -15.37 -8.75
CA HIS A 5 9.15 -15.29 -8.16
C HIS A 5 9.02 -14.14 -7.20
N ASN A 6 10.11 -13.73 -6.57
CA ASN A 6 10.08 -12.69 -5.57
C ASN A 6 9.85 -11.31 -6.13
N THR A 7 10.00 -11.16 -7.45
CA THR A 7 9.83 -9.86 -8.09
C THR A 7 8.55 -9.78 -8.92
N GLN A 8 7.79 -10.86 -8.96
CA GLN A 8 6.56 -10.88 -9.73
C GLN A 8 5.35 -10.63 -8.85
N LEU A 9 4.37 -9.97 -9.42
CA LEU A 9 3.11 -9.73 -8.75
C LEU A 9 2.25 -10.99 -8.82
N GLY A 10 1.76 -11.42 -7.69
CA GLY A 10 0.90 -12.60 -7.64
C GLY A 10 0.48 -12.92 -6.23
N PRO A 11 -0.50 -13.82 -6.06
CA PRO A 11 -0.96 -14.18 -4.72
C PRO A 11 0.09 -14.98 -3.94
N PRO A 12 0.20 -14.78 -2.64
CA PRO A 12 -0.52 -13.76 -1.91
C PRO A 12 -0.02 -12.37 -2.27
N TYR A 13 -0.94 -11.48 -2.60
CA TYR A 13 -0.57 -10.12 -2.97
C TYR A 13 -0.08 -9.35 -1.75
N GLN A 14 0.93 -8.53 -1.92
CA GLN A 14 1.43 -7.66 -0.87
C GLN A 14 1.09 -6.23 -1.22
N ILE A 15 0.39 -5.55 -0.33
CA ILE A 15 -0.10 -4.20 -0.57
C ILE A 15 0.53 -3.25 0.43
N LEU A 16 1.34 -2.32 -0.08
CA LEU A 16 1.91 -1.25 0.74
C LEU A 16 0.82 -0.22 1.00
N LEU A 17 0.61 0.14 2.26
CA LEU A 17 -0.44 1.08 2.63
C LEU A 17 0.14 2.44 2.96
N ASP A 18 -0.44 3.47 2.37
CA ASP A 18 -0.13 4.86 2.66
C ASP A 18 -0.87 5.30 3.94
N THR A 19 -0.32 6.29 4.61
CA THR A 19 -0.86 6.84 5.84
C THR A 19 -2.34 7.22 5.70
N ASN A 20 -2.64 7.99 4.65
CA ASN A 20 -4.01 8.47 4.43
C ASN A 20 -4.96 7.35 4.06
N PHE A 21 -4.48 6.33 3.36
CA PHE A 21 -5.30 5.19 2.98
C PHE A 21 -5.81 4.46 4.22
N ILE A 22 -4.93 4.27 5.20
CA ILE A 22 -5.31 3.61 6.46
C ILE A 22 -6.39 4.44 7.16
N ASN A 23 -6.17 5.75 7.22
CA ASN A 23 -7.11 6.63 7.90
C ASN A 23 -8.46 6.70 7.19
N PHE A 24 -8.45 6.78 5.86
CA PHE A 24 -9.68 6.75 5.06
C PHE A 24 -10.45 5.46 5.30
N SER A 25 -9.73 4.34 5.37
CA SER A 25 -10.37 3.04 5.60
C SER A 25 -11.08 3.03 6.95
N ILE A 26 -10.46 3.59 7.97
CA ILE A 26 -11.07 3.69 9.29
C ILE A 26 -12.31 4.59 9.25
N GLN A 27 -12.21 5.73 8.59
CA GLN A 27 -13.31 6.67 8.49
C GLN A 27 -14.52 6.06 7.79
N HIS A 28 -14.28 5.23 6.79
CA HIS A 28 -15.35 4.55 6.06
C HIS A 28 -15.74 3.21 6.68
N LYS A 29 -15.20 2.92 7.86
CA LYS A 29 -15.53 1.69 8.61
C LYS A 29 -15.25 0.42 7.81
N LEU A 30 -14.16 0.45 7.04
CA LEU A 30 -13.75 -0.70 6.25
C LEU A 30 -12.78 -1.57 7.05
N ASP A 31 -13.01 -2.87 7.00
CA ASP A 31 -12.04 -3.84 7.50
C ASP A 31 -10.99 -4.02 6.42
N ILE A 32 -9.78 -3.53 6.66
CA ILE A 32 -8.74 -3.52 5.64
C ILE A 32 -8.46 -4.92 5.11
N PHE A 33 -8.36 -5.90 6.01
CA PHE A 33 -8.01 -7.26 5.61
C PHE A 33 -9.08 -7.88 4.73
N LYS A 34 -10.33 -7.80 5.16
CA LYS A 34 -11.43 -8.34 4.41
C LYS A 34 -11.64 -7.59 3.10
N SER A 35 -11.56 -6.25 3.16
CA SER A 35 -11.81 -5.42 1.98
C SER A 35 -10.77 -5.63 0.90
N LEU A 36 -9.51 -5.85 1.28
CA LEU A 36 -8.46 -6.16 0.31
C LEU A 36 -8.72 -7.51 -0.37
N MET A 37 -9.07 -8.52 0.41
CA MET A 37 -9.34 -9.84 -0.16
C MET A 37 -10.57 -9.84 -1.05
N ASP A 38 -11.61 -9.11 -0.66
CA ASP A 38 -12.81 -8.97 -1.48
C ASP A 38 -12.50 -8.24 -2.80
N CYS A 39 -11.66 -7.23 -2.73
CA CYS A 39 -11.28 -6.45 -3.91
C CYS A 39 -10.43 -7.27 -4.88
N LEU A 40 -9.48 -8.00 -4.36
CA LEU A 40 -8.51 -8.73 -5.18
C LEU A 40 -8.94 -10.17 -5.49
N LEU A 41 -9.96 -10.65 -4.82
CA LEU A 41 -10.45 -12.04 -4.96
C LEU A 41 -9.32 -13.06 -4.75
N ALA A 42 -8.43 -12.75 -3.82
CA ALA A 42 -7.27 -13.56 -3.52
C ALA A 42 -6.73 -13.19 -2.15
N LYS A 43 -5.80 -14.00 -1.65
CA LYS A 43 -5.14 -13.72 -0.39
C LYS A 43 -4.30 -12.46 -0.54
N ALA A 44 -4.44 -11.55 0.42
CA ALA A 44 -3.76 -10.26 0.41
C ALA A 44 -3.14 -10.00 1.77
N ILE A 45 -1.91 -9.47 1.76
CA ILE A 45 -1.16 -9.17 2.96
C ILE A 45 -0.89 -7.67 2.98
N PRO A 46 -1.57 -6.91 3.84
CA PRO A 46 -1.27 -5.48 3.95
C PRO A 46 0.08 -5.28 4.64
N CYS A 47 0.90 -4.43 4.06
CA CYS A 47 2.26 -4.15 4.51
C CYS A 47 2.38 -2.71 4.98
N ILE A 48 3.02 -2.52 6.13
CA ILE A 48 3.21 -1.21 6.74
C ILE A 48 4.71 -0.96 6.88
N THR A 49 5.21 0.12 6.30
CA THR A 49 6.62 0.48 6.44
C THR A 49 6.85 1.25 7.74
N ASP A 50 8.09 1.23 8.21
CA ASP A 50 8.48 2.03 9.38
C ASP A 50 8.20 3.52 9.16
N CYS A 51 8.38 4.00 7.93
CA CYS A 51 8.14 5.41 7.61
C CYS A 51 6.67 5.79 7.77
N VAL A 52 5.76 4.91 7.38
CA VAL A 52 4.33 5.14 7.56
C VAL A 52 3.98 5.19 9.05
N VAL A 53 4.52 4.26 9.83
CA VAL A 53 4.28 4.26 11.28
C VAL A 53 4.82 5.55 11.90
N ALA A 54 6.03 5.97 11.52
CA ALA A 54 6.62 7.20 12.04
C ALA A 54 5.77 8.41 11.69
N GLU A 55 5.22 8.46 10.49
CA GLU A 55 4.35 9.55 10.08
C GLU A 55 3.07 9.56 10.89
N LEU A 56 2.48 8.40 11.13
CA LEU A 56 1.28 8.32 11.98
C LEU A 56 1.56 8.80 13.39
N GLU A 57 2.73 8.49 13.92
CA GLU A 57 3.13 8.96 15.24
C GLU A 57 3.23 10.49 15.29
N LYS A 58 3.77 11.08 14.23
CA LYS A 58 3.90 12.53 14.13
C LYS A 58 2.58 13.24 13.97
N MET A 59 1.61 12.59 13.38
CA MET A 59 0.28 13.16 13.18
C MET A 59 -0.49 13.31 14.49
N GLY A 60 -0.04 12.64 15.52
CA GLY A 60 -0.60 12.79 16.86
C GLY A 60 -1.99 12.22 17.02
N HIS A 61 -2.78 12.92 17.82
CA HIS A 61 -4.07 12.40 18.26
C HIS A 61 -5.05 12.08 17.11
N ARG A 62 -4.99 12.84 16.04
CA ARG A 62 -5.91 12.67 14.91
C ARG A 62 -5.83 11.27 14.29
N PHE A 63 -4.65 10.68 14.31
CA PHE A 63 -4.39 9.41 13.64
C PHE A 63 -4.12 8.28 14.64
N ARG A 64 -4.55 8.46 15.86
CA ARG A 64 -4.30 7.49 16.91
C ARG A 64 -4.93 6.12 16.63
N LEU A 65 -6.12 6.10 16.02
CA LEU A 65 -6.77 4.83 15.68
C LEU A 65 -6.01 4.12 14.57
N ALA A 66 -5.51 4.88 13.60
CA ALA A 66 -4.70 4.32 12.53
C ALA A 66 -3.41 3.73 13.10
N LEU A 67 -2.76 4.46 14.00
CA LEU A 67 -1.54 3.97 14.63
C LEU A 67 -1.79 2.68 15.41
N ARG A 68 -2.88 2.64 16.15
CA ARG A 68 -3.25 1.44 16.91
C ARG A 68 -3.48 0.26 15.97
N LEU A 69 -4.14 0.50 14.87
CA LEU A 69 -4.44 -0.56 13.90
C LEU A 69 -3.17 -1.17 13.32
N THR A 70 -2.11 -0.36 13.11
CA THR A 70 -0.87 -0.87 12.54
C THR A 70 -0.17 -1.88 13.44
N LYS A 71 -0.60 -1.99 14.68
CA LYS A 71 -0.02 -2.96 15.63
C LYS A 71 -0.67 -4.34 15.52
N ASP A 72 -1.71 -4.47 14.71
CA ASP A 72 -2.35 -5.76 14.48
C ASP A 72 -1.34 -6.69 13.81
N PRO A 73 -1.14 -7.91 14.35
CA PRO A 73 -0.11 -8.81 13.81
C PRO A 73 -0.37 -9.32 12.40
N ARG A 74 -1.57 -9.09 11.87
CA ARG A 74 -1.86 -9.48 10.49
C ARG A 74 -1.21 -8.54 9.48
N PHE A 75 -0.81 -7.33 9.90
CA PHE A 75 -0.02 -6.46 9.05
C PHE A 75 1.42 -6.95 9.02
N ARG A 76 2.00 -6.95 7.83
CA ARG A 76 3.42 -7.24 7.69
C ARG A 76 4.20 -5.95 7.86
N ARG A 77 5.03 -5.90 8.88
CA ARG A 77 5.85 -4.74 9.14
C ARG A 77 7.13 -4.81 8.31
N LEU A 78 7.40 -3.76 7.56
CA LEU A 78 8.61 -3.67 6.75
C LEU A 78 9.54 -2.63 7.34
N THR A 79 10.78 -3.03 7.59
CA THR A 79 11.78 -2.13 8.16
C THR A 79 12.37 -1.24 7.08
N CYS A 80 12.80 -0.04 7.49
CA CYS A 80 13.43 0.93 6.60
C CYS A 80 14.86 1.17 7.04
N ASN A 81 15.76 1.27 6.07
CA ASN A 81 17.19 1.45 6.34
C ASN A 81 17.65 2.90 6.20
N HIS A 82 16.73 3.81 5.95
CA HIS A 82 17.04 5.22 5.76
C HIS A 82 16.45 6.05 6.88
N LYS A 83 16.91 7.30 6.99
CA LYS A 83 16.40 8.24 7.98
C LYS A 83 15.94 9.50 7.29
N GLY A 84 14.95 10.18 7.89
CA GLY A 84 14.51 11.47 7.41
C GLY A 84 13.80 11.48 6.08
N THR A 85 13.32 10.32 5.64
CA THR A 85 12.61 10.20 4.37
C THR A 85 11.12 10.24 4.63
N TYR A 86 10.40 10.95 3.77
CA TYR A 86 8.94 10.97 3.86
C TYR A 86 8.37 9.60 3.50
N ALA A 87 7.21 9.29 4.09
CA ALA A 87 6.59 7.98 3.88
C ALA A 87 6.31 7.70 2.41
N ASP A 88 5.82 8.68 1.66
CA ASP A 88 5.53 8.49 0.25
C ASP A 88 6.78 8.28 -0.59
N ASP A 89 7.88 8.98 -0.28
CA ASP A 89 9.15 8.73 -0.95
C ASP A 89 9.63 7.31 -0.71
N CYS A 90 9.47 6.84 0.52
CA CYS A 90 9.83 5.48 0.87
C CYS A 90 9.03 4.46 0.07
N LEU A 91 7.72 4.69 -0.09
CA LEU A 91 6.87 3.78 -0.85
C LEU A 91 7.28 3.74 -2.33
N VAL A 92 7.56 4.90 -2.92
CA VAL A 92 7.99 4.96 -4.31
C VAL A 92 9.30 4.20 -4.52
N ASP A 93 10.27 4.44 -3.64
CA ASP A 93 11.56 3.76 -3.75
C ASP A 93 11.41 2.24 -3.62
N ARG A 94 10.56 1.81 -2.71
CA ARG A 94 10.38 0.39 -2.45
C ARG A 94 9.77 -0.32 -3.66
N VAL A 95 8.79 0.30 -4.32
CA VAL A 95 8.17 -0.34 -5.48
C VAL A 95 9.10 -0.32 -6.70
N LYS A 96 10.01 0.65 -6.78
CA LYS A 96 11.03 0.66 -7.83
C LYS A 96 12.01 -0.49 -7.66
N GLN A 97 12.33 -0.83 -6.42
CA GLN A 97 13.28 -1.89 -6.12
C GLN A 97 12.66 -3.28 -6.19
N HIS A 98 11.38 -3.39 -5.85
CA HIS A 98 10.70 -4.69 -5.76
C HIS A 98 9.35 -4.60 -6.46
N ARG A 99 9.19 -5.39 -7.52
CA ARG A 99 7.98 -5.38 -8.35
C ARG A 99 6.87 -6.27 -7.82
N CYS A 100 7.00 -6.73 -6.60
CA CYS A 100 6.00 -7.62 -5.99
C CYS A 100 4.90 -6.89 -5.24
N TYR A 101 4.93 -5.55 -5.23
CA TYR A 101 3.99 -4.76 -4.42
C TYR A 101 2.91 -4.09 -5.23
N MET A 102 1.72 -4.00 -4.62
CA MET A 102 0.69 -3.06 -5.00
C MET A 102 0.70 -1.95 -3.94
N VAL A 103 0.11 -0.81 -4.23
CA VAL A 103 0.08 0.30 -3.27
C VAL A 103 -1.34 0.77 -3.06
N GLY A 104 -1.73 0.88 -1.79
CA GLY A 104 -3.02 1.44 -1.41
C GLY A 104 -2.86 2.89 -1.03
N THR A 105 -3.43 3.79 -1.82
CA THR A 105 -3.38 5.22 -1.57
C THR A 105 -4.51 5.94 -2.29
N ASN A 106 -4.97 7.04 -1.67
CA ASN A 106 -5.91 7.95 -2.32
C ASN A 106 -5.24 9.29 -2.67
N ASP A 107 -3.96 9.44 -2.37
CA ASP A 107 -3.23 10.67 -2.64
C ASP A 107 -2.92 10.79 -4.12
N LYS A 108 -3.41 11.86 -4.73
CA LYS A 108 -3.24 12.06 -6.18
C LYS A 108 -1.79 12.26 -6.59
N ASP A 109 -1.01 12.94 -5.76
CA ASP A 109 0.40 13.17 -6.07
C ASP A 109 1.20 11.88 -5.98
N LEU A 110 0.95 11.08 -4.98
CA LEU A 110 1.61 9.78 -4.85
C LEU A 110 1.22 8.87 -6.01
N LYS A 111 -0.06 8.85 -6.38
CA LYS A 111 -0.51 8.06 -7.53
C LYS A 111 0.21 8.48 -8.80
N ARG A 112 0.37 9.79 -9.01
CA ARG A 112 1.07 10.30 -10.20
C ARG A 112 2.50 9.77 -10.26
N ARG A 113 3.19 9.79 -9.13
CA ARG A 113 4.54 9.27 -9.05
C ARG A 113 4.60 7.77 -9.29
N LEU A 114 3.67 7.04 -8.72
CA LEU A 114 3.63 5.58 -8.84
C LEU A 114 3.27 5.13 -10.25
N ARG A 115 2.46 5.92 -10.96
CA ARG A 115 2.11 5.60 -12.35
C ARG A 115 3.31 5.62 -13.28
N LYS A 116 4.38 6.26 -12.89
CA LYS A 116 5.62 6.28 -13.66
C LYS A 116 6.44 5.00 -13.47
N VAL A 117 6.06 4.17 -12.52
CA VAL A 117 6.73 2.89 -12.27
C VAL A 117 5.88 1.80 -12.91
N PRO A 118 6.39 1.16 -13.99
CA PRO A 118 5.58 0.15 -14.69
C PRO A 118 5.20 -1.03 -13.81
N GLY A 119 3.98 -1.53 -13.99
CA GLY A 119 3.57 -2.76 -13.35
C GLY A 119 3.15 -2.65 -11.89
N VAL A 120 2.89 -1.44 -11.39
CA VAL A 120 2.47 -1.26 -10.00
C VAL A 120 0.98 -0.92 -9.96
N PRO A 121 0.11 -1.88 -9.61
CA PRO A 121 -1.31 -1.57 -9.47
C PRO A 121 -1.55 -0.71 -8.23
N LEU A 122 -2.53 0.16 -8.32
CA LEU A 122 -2.91 1.04 -7.22
C LEU A 122 -4.30 0.68 -6.74
N ILE A 123 -4.50 0.74 -5.43
CA ILE A 123 -5.80 0.51 -4.81
C ILE A 123 -6.21 1.80 -4.11
N SER A 124 -7.45 2.21 -4.32
CA SER A 124 -7.98 3.38 -3.63
C SER A 124 -9.36 3.09 -3.07
N VAL A 125 -9.79 3.94 -2.14
CA VAL A 125 -11.13 3.85 -1.56
C VAL A 125 -12.08 4.64 -2.44
N ALA A 126 -13.14 4.01 -2.90
CA ALA A 126 -14.18 4.65 -3.69
C ALA A 126 -15.52 4.01 -3.34
N ASN A 127 -16.53 4.82 -3.06
CA ASN A 127 -17.88 4.33 -2.76
C ASN A 127 -17.88 3.28 -1.64
N HIS A 128 -17.16 3.55 -0.57
CA HIS A 128 -17.08 2.71 0.62
C HIS A 128 -16.50 1.31 0.36
N LYS A 129 -15.70 1.17 -0.68
CA LYS A 129 -14.98 -0.07 -0.94
C LYS A 129 -13.68 0.23 -1.66
N TYR A 130 -12.84 -0.79 -1.80
CA TYR A 130 -11.57 -0.64 -2.51
C TYR A 130 -11.76 -0.92 -4.00
N ALA A 131 -11.01 -0.19 -4.80
CA ALA A 131 -11.01 -0.36 -6.25
C ALA A 131 -9.57 -0.36 -6.76
N VAL A 132 -9.27 -1.22 -7.72
CA VAL A 132 -7.94 -1.33 -8.30
C VAL A 132 -7.85 -0.51 -9.58
N GLU A 133 -6.76 0.26 -9.70
CA GLU A 133 -6.40 0.89 -10.96
C GLU A 133 -5.40 -0.02 -11.66
N ARG A 134 -5.64 -0.30 -12.93
CA ARG A 134 -4.80 -1.20 -13.70
C ARG A 134 -3.86 -0.44 -14.63
N ILE A 135 -2.91 0.23 -14.04
CA ILE A 135 -1.96 1.03 -14.80
C ILE A 135 -1.11 0.18 -15.73
N SER A 136 -0.68 -0.97 -15.22
CA SER A 136 0.16 -1.85 -16.00
C SER A 136 -0.53 -2.36 -17.25
N GLU A 137 -1.84 -2.47 -17.23
CA GLU A 137 -2.61 -2.94 -18.34
C GLU A 137 -2.52 -1.96 -19.51
N ASP A 138 -2.59 -0.67 -19.21
CA ASP A 138 -2.47 0.36 -20.23
C ASP A 138 -1.11 0.32 -20.88
N LEU A 139 -0.07 0.13 -20.08
CA LEU A 139 1.29 0.06 -20.61
C LEU A 139 1.51 -1.21 -21.41
N ALA A 140 0.95 -2.30 -20.96
CA ALA A 140 1.08 -3.57 -21.65
C ALA A 140 0.35 -3.57 -22.97
N GLY A 141 -0.70 -2.78 -23.07
CA GLY A 141 -1.46 -2.67 -24.31
C GLY A 141 -0.74 -1.93 -25.41
N LEU A 142 0.34 -1.29 -25.05
CA LEU A 142 1.14 -0.59 -26.03
C LEU A 142 2.07 -1.55 -26.76
#